data_3b30ca4975c541a36c989c4eb9c550df
#
_entry.id   3b30ca4975c541a36c989c4eb9c550df
#
_cell.length_a   1.000
_cell.length_b   1.000
_cell.length_c   1.000
_cell.angle_alpha   90.00
_cell.angle_beta   90.00
_cell.angle_gamma   90.00
#
_symmetry.space_group_name_H-M   'P 1'
#
loop_
_entity.id
_entity.type
_entity.pdbx_description
1 polymer ?
#
loop_
_entity_poly.entity_id
_entity_poly.type
_entity_poly.pdbx_seq_one_letter_code
_entity_poly.pdbx_strand_id
1 'polypeptide(L)'
;MESKISRTKFIASLTGAASLLIINNNMMASPKQENNQQRPDPLDPKIVQEFVRLGHHDLEGVKAKLIETPALLNATTDWGAGDFETALGGASHMGRKDIATFLIGKGARMDIFTAAMLGYTDLVVSMCTRHSELLNSKGPHGIT
;
A
#
# COMPACT_ATOMS: atom_id res chain seq x y z
N MET A 1 27.11 -10.97 4.23
CA MET A 1 26.42 -12.05 3.49
C MET A 1 25.12 -12.33 4.21
N GLU A 2 24.07 -11.57 3.91
CA GLU A 2 22.76 -11.68 4.59
C GLU A 2 21.90 -12.73 3.88
N SER A 3 21.49 -13.76 4.61
CA SER A 3 20.64 -14.83 4.08
C SER A 3 19.17 -14.33 4.04
N LYS A 4 18.66 -14.06 2.85
CA LYS A 4 17.25 -13.76 2.64
C LYS A 4 16.43 -15.02 2.92
N ILE A 5 15.68 -15.04 4.01
CA ILE A 5 14.73 -16.12 4.32
C ILE A 5 13.55 -16.00 3.35
N SER A 6 13.41 -16.96 2.44
CA SER A 6 12.26 -17.04 1.52
C SER A 6 10.98 -17.38 2.29
N ARG A 7 9.87 -16.71 1.96
CA ARG A 7 8.53 -16.99 2.52
C ARG A 7 8.13 -18.47 2.42
N THR A 8 8.62 -19.19 1.43
CA THR A 8 8.37 -20.63 1.22
C THR A 8 9.04 -21.50 2.27
N LYS A 9 10.18 -21.08 2.84
CA LYS A 9 10.85 -21.83 3.91
C LYS A 9 10.22 -21.66 5.29
N PHE A 10 9.47 -20.55 5.50
CA PHE A 10 8.77 -20.31 6.76
C PHE A 10 7.55 -21.22 6.92
N ILE A 11 6.90 -21.62 5.83
CA ILE A 11 5.69 -22.48 5.85
C ILE A 11 6.06 -23.97 6.05
N ALA A 12 7.25 -24.40 5.61
CA ALA A 12 7.66 -25.81 5.66
C ALA A 12 8.12 -26.30 7.05
N SER A 13 8.31 -25.40 8.04
CA SER A 13 8.78 -25.79 9.39
C SER A 13 7.66 -26.12 10.40
N LEU A 14 6.39 -26.10 9.98
CA LEU A 14 5.22 -26.33 10.87
C LEU A 14 4.58 -27.72 10.74
N THR A 15 5.17 -28.65 9.97
CA THR A 15 4.63 -30.01 9.82
C THR A 15 5.58 -31.03 10.44
N GLY A 16 5.44 -31.27 11.75
CA GLY A 16 6.20 -32.33 12.39
C GLY A 16 5.96 -32.46 13.89
N ALA A 17 4.76 -32.91 14.29
CA ALA A 17 4.54 -33.73 15.49
C ALA A 17 3.08 -34.15 15.55
N ALA A 18 2.79 -35.33 15.01
CA ALA A 18 1.52 -36.01 15.27
C ALA A 18 1.60 -36.67 16.67
N SER A 19 0.96 -36.05 17.65
CA SER A 19 0.66 -36.69 18.93
C SER A 19 -0.82 -37.01 18.95
N LEU A 20 -1.14 -38.32 18.99
CA LEU A 20 -2.49 -38.84 19.29
C LEU A 20 -2.90 -38.30 20.67
N LEU A 21 -3.92 -37.46 20.73
CA LEU A 21 -4.62 -37.15 21.97
C LEU A 21 -6.07 -37.57 21.85
N ILE A 22 -6.43 -38.43 22.82
CA ILE A 22 -7.74 -39.00 23.09
C ILE A 22 -8.77 -37.86 23.21
N ILE A 23 -9.85 -37.99 22.43
CA ILE A 23 -10.97 -37.03 22.43
C ILE A 23 -11.81 -37.28 23.70
N ASN A 24 -11.67 -36.37 24.66
CA ASN A 24 -12.67 -36.22 25.71
C ASN A 24 -13.66 -35.14 25.25
N ASN A 25 -14.88 -35.57 24.90
CA ASN A 25 -16.00 -34.70 24.55
C ASN A 25 -16.50 -33.94 25.78
N ASN A 26 -15.84 -32.86 26.17
CA ASN A 26 -16.45 -31.77 26.91
C ASN A 26 -16.38 -30.53 26.06
N MET A 27 -17.46 -30.27 25.30
CA MET A 27 -17.68 -29.01 24.60
C MET A 27 -17.90 -27.90 25.63
N MET A 28 -16.81 -27.41 26.20
CA MET A 28 -16.77 -26.08 26.77
C MET A 28 -16.66 -25.12 25.60
N ALA A 29 -17.72 -24.41 25.33
CA ALA A 29 -17.70 -23.26 24.42
C ALA A 29 -16.58 -22.33 24.86
N SER A 30 -15.52 -22.24 24.07
CA SER A 30 -14.50 -21.21 24.28
C SER A 30 -15.19 -19.85 24.25
N PRO A 31 -14.95 -18.98 25.22
CA PRO A 31 -15.51 -17.63 25.17
C PRO A 31 -14.99 -16.99 23.86
N LYS A 32 -15.92 -16.60 22.99
CA LYS A 32 -15.60 -15.68 21.89
C LYS A 32 -14.95 -14.45 22.52
N GLN A 33 -13.63 -14.36 22.47
CA GLN A 33 -12.97 -13.08 22.66
C GLN A 33 -13.46 -12.20 21.52
N GLU A 34 -14.49 -11.40 21.78
CA GLU A 34 -14.78 -10.22 20.98
C GLU A 34 -13.57 -9.31 21.13
N ASN A 35 -12.68 -9.41 20.16
CA ASN A 35 -11.59 -8.48 20.02
C ASN A 35 -12.22 -7.16 19.58
N ASN A 36 -12.76 -6.40 20.54
CA ASN A 36 -13.35 -5.09 20.37
C ASN A 36 -12.21 -4.07 20.16
N GLN A 37 -11.36 -4.35 19.15
CA GLN A 37 -10.46 -3.34 18.61
C GLN A 37 -11.32 -2.36 17.85
N GLN A 38 -11.76 -1.33 18.56
CA GLN A 38 -12.44 -0.20 17.97
C GLN A 38 -11.55 0.34 16.84
N ARG A 39 -12.04 0.28 15.60
CA ARG A 39 -11.31 0.82 14.46
C ARG A 39 -11.07 2.31 14.71
N PRO A 40 -9.87 2.82 14.42
CA PRO A 40 -9.64 4.25 14.51
C PRO A 40 -10.59 5.01 13.59
N ASP A 41 -10.93 6.23 13.97
CA ASP A 41 -11.77 7.10 13.14
C ASP A 41 -11.14 7.34 11.77
N PRO A 42 -11.96 7.51 10.72
CA PRO A 42 -11.48 7.91 9.40
C PRO A 42 -10.69 9.23 9.46
N LEU A 43 -9.70 9.37 8.59
CA LEU A 43 -9.02 10.65 8.42
C LEU A 43 -9.99 11.72 7.91
N ASP A 44 -9.79 12.98 8.33
CA ASP A 44 -10.55 14.11 7.77
C ASP A 44 -10.27 14.21 6.26
N PRO A 45 -11.31 14.14 5.40
CA PRO A 45 -11.16 14.22 3.95
C PRO A 45 -10.44 15.49 3.47
N LYS A 46 -10.56 16.61 4.19
CA LYS A 46 -9.87 17.87 3.84
C LYS A 46 -8.36 17.75 4.04
N ILE A 47 -7.94 17.11 5.13
CA ILE A 47 -6.52 16.87 5.41
C ILE A 47 -5.95 15.91 4.37
N VAL A 48 -6.70 14.87 4.00
CA VAL A 48 -6.29 13.93 2.94
C VAL A 48 -6.14 14.66 1.61
N GLN A 49 -7.13 15.47 1.21
CA GLN A 49 -7.10 16.22 -0.03
C GLN A 49 -5.92 17.20 -0.08
N GLU A 50 -5.66 17.93 1.02
CA GLU A 50 -4.51 18.81 1.13
C GLU A 50 -3.20 18.03 0.94
N PHE A 51 -3.04 16.89 1.61
CA PHE A 51 -1.85 16.06 1.50
C PHE A 51 -1.64 15.54 0.07
N VAL A 52 -2.70 15.08 -0.60
CA VAL A 52 -2.63 14.65 -2.01
C VAL A 52 -2.22 15.81 -2.91
N ARG A 53 -2.76 17.01 -2.71
CA ARG A 53 -2.34 18.22 -3.46
C ARG A 53 -0.86 18.54 -3.28
N LEU A 54 -0.34 18.49 -2.05
CA LEU A 54 1.09 18.69 -1.79
C LEU A 54 1.95 17.68 -2.55
N GLY A 55 1.48 16.45 -2.72
CA GLY A 55 2.14 15.41 -3.52
C GLY A 55 2.48 15.85 -4.94
N HIS A 56 1.74 16.78 -5.53
CA HIS A 56 1.98 17.26 -6.89
C HIS A 56 3.20 18.22 -7.00
N HIS A 57 3.57 18.94 -5.92
CA HIS A 57 4.52 20.04 -6.08
C HIS A 57 5.39 20.38 -4.86
N ASP A 58 5.03 19.94 -3.64
CA ASP A 58 5.68 20.41 -2.41
C ASP A 58 6.22 19.26 -1.55
N LEU A 59 7.50 18.94 -1.72
CA LEU A 59 8.17 17.89 -0.94
C LEU A 59 8.21 18.21 0.57
N GLU A 60 8.47 19.49 0.93
CA GLU A 60 8.59 19.85 2.35
C GLU A 60 7.22 19.82 3.04
N GLY A 61 6.17 20.27 2.36
CA GLY A 61 4.80 20.11 2.83
C GLY A 61 4.40 18.65 3.03
N VAL A 62 4.75 17.77 2.09
CA VAL A 62 4.54 16.31 2.23
C VAL A 62 5.26 15.76 3.47
N LYS A 63 6.53 16.14 3.68
CA LYS A 63 7.30 15.70 4.85
C LYS A 63 6.66 16.15 6.16
N ALA A 64 6.29 17.45 6.23
CA ALA A 64 5.67 18.02 7.42
C ALA A 64 4.34 17.30 7.77
N LYS A 65 3.47 17.11 6.79
CA LYS A 65 2.18 16.42 6.98
C LYS A 65 2.36 14.97 7.44
N LEU A 66 3.36 14.24 6.93
CA LEU A 66 3.61 12.86 7.36
C LEU A 66 4.21 12.77 8.77
N ILE A 67 4.91 13.80 9.24
CA ILE A 67 5.36 13.87 10.63
C ILE A 67 4.14 14.07 11.56
N GLU A 68 3.23 14.97 11.19
CA GLU A 68 2.01 15.25 11.97
C GLU A 68 1.03 14.08 11.95
N THR A 69 0.82 13.47 10.79
CA THR A 69 -0.20 12.43 10.56
C THR A 69 0.36 11.32 9.68
N PRO A 70 1.10 10.34 10.23
CA PRO A 70 1.71 9.25 9.44
C PRO A 70 0.71 8.40 8.66
N ALA A 71 -0.56 8.34 9.11
CA ALA A 71 -1.64 7.61 8.45
C ALA A 71 -1.97 8.14 7.04
N LEU A 72 -1.54 9.36 6.70
CA LEU A 72 -1.74 9.97 5.38
C LEU A 72 -0.97 9.27 4.26
N LEU A 73 0.09 8.50 4.56
CA LEU A 73 1.03 7.95 3.58
C LEU A 73 0.35 7.28 2.37
N ASN A 74 -0.72 6.54 2.60
CA ASN A 74 -1.48 5.84 1.56
C ASN A 74 -2.94 6.30 1.51
N ALA A 75 -3.24 7.47 2.08
CA ALA A 75 -4.56 8.05 2.00
C ALA A 75 -4.88 8.48 0.55
N THR A 76 -6.16 8.39 0.20
CA THR A 76 -6.63 8.58 -1.15
C THR A 76 -7.77 9.61 -1.15
N THR A 77 -7.71 10.57 -2.07
CA THR A 77 -8.78 11.51 -2.33
C THR A 77 -9.61 11.04 -3.53
N ASP A 78 -10.92 11.21 -3.49
CA ASP A 78 -11.80 11.13 -4.66
C ASP A 78 -12.00 12.56 -5.20
N TRP A 79 -11.47 12.81 -6.39
CA TRP A 79 -11.63 14.10 -7.09
C TRP A 79 -13.03 14.23 -7.71
N GLY A 80 -13.76 13.13 -7.75
CA GLY A 80 -15.13 13.04 -8.23
C GLY A 80 -15.35 11.80 -9.08
N ALA A 81 -16.54 11.18 -8.90
CA ALA A 81 -16.97 10.02 -9.67
C ALA A 81 -16.01 8.81 -9.64
N GLY A 82 -15.25 8.63 -8.56
CA GLY A 82 -14.33 7.51 -8.42
C GLY A 82 -12.93 7.79 -8.99
N ASP A 83 -12.58 9.02 -9.27
CA ASP A 83 -11.23 9.45 -9.63
C ASP A 83 -10.35 9.54 -8.38
N PHE A 84 -9.85 8.38 -7.96
CA PHE A 84 -9.06 8.23 -6.74
C PHE A 84 -7.58 8.48 -6.97
N GLU A 85 -7.00 9.32 -6.13
CA GLU A 85 -5.58 9.66 -6.19
C GLU A 85 -4.91 9.67 -4.82
N THR A 86 -3.67 9.19 -4.77
CA THR A 86 -2.76 9.31 -3.62
C THR A 86 -1.74 10.43 -3.85
N ALA A 87 -1.05 10.89 -2.80
CA ALA A 87 0.08 11.82 -2.96
C ALA A 87 1.19 11.25 -3.86
N LEU A 88 1.40 9.91 -3.85
CA LEU A 88 2.34 9.25 -4.75
C LEU A 88 1.84 9.29 -6.20
N GLY A 89 0.53 9.10 -6.43
CA GLY A 89 -0.09 9.25 -7.75
C GLY A 89 0.11 10.66 -8.30
N GLY A 90 -0.17 11.69 -7.49
CA GLY A 90 0.07 13.09 -7.83
C GLY A 90 1.52 13.36 -8.21
N ALA A 91 2.47 12.88 -7.40
CA ALA A 91 3.90 12.99 -7.71
C ALA A 91 4.25 12.32 -9.03
N SER A 92 3.62 11.18 -9.33
CA SER A 92 3.93 10.38 -10.51
C SER A 92 3.52 11.08 -11.81
N HIS A 93 2.28 11.53 -11.92
CA HIS A 93 1.84 12.17 -13.16
C HIS A 93 2.44 13.58 -13.36
N MET A 94 2.87 14.22 -12.27
CA MET A 94 3.61 15.48 -12.32
C MET A 94 5.11 15.31 -12.55
N GLY A 95 5.61 14.06 -12.64
CA GLY A 95 7.04 13.78 -12.85
C GLY A 95 7.94 14.16 -11.65
N ARG A 96 7.36 14.31 -10.45
CA ARG A 96 8.07 14.69 -9.22
C ARG A 96 8.79 13.48 -8.61
N LYS A 97 9.91 13.10 -9.22
CA LYS A 97 10.75 11.97 -8.78
C LYS A 97 11.24 12.11 -7.34
N ASP A 98 11.52 13.31 -6.89
CA ASP A 98 11.93 13.63 -5.52
C ASP A 98 10.86 13.26 -4.50
N ILE A 99 9.60 13.67 -4.71
CA ILE A 99 8.46 13.36 -3.85
C ILE A 99 8.15 11.86 -3.93
N ALA A 100 8.10 11.29 -5.14
CA ALA A 100 7.81 9.87 -5.33
C ALA A 100 8.84 8.98 -4.62
N THR A 101 10.14 9.26 -4.77
CA THR A 101 11.20 8.50 -4.09
C THR A 101 11.10 8.62 -2.58
N PHE A 102 10.81 9.82 -2.06
CA PHE A 102 10.60 10.02 -0.63
C PHE A 102 9.42 9.18 -0.10
N LEU A 103 8.26 9.25 -0.76
CA LEU A 103 7.05 8.52 -0.35
C LEU A 103 7.26 7.00 -0.41
N ILE A 104 7.91 6.49 -1.46
CA ILE A 104 8.26 5.05 -1.57
C ILE A 104 9.21 4.65 -0.45
N GLY A 105 10.20 5.47 -0.13
CA GLY A 105 11.12 5.25 1.00
C GLY A 105 10.41 5.20 2.36
N LYS A 106 9.22 5.80 2.48
CA LYS A 106 8.34 5.71 3.65
C LYS A 106 7.38 4.51 3.61
N GLY A 107 7.35 3.74 2.52
CA GLY A 107 6.50 2.56 2.35
C GLY A 107 5.18 2.84 1.63
N ALA A 108 5.09 3.92 0.85
CA ALA A 108 3.93 4.17 -0.02
C ALA A 108 3.73 3.04 -1.02
N ARG A 109 2.48 2.74 -1.34
CA ARG A 109 2.09 1.69 -2.30
C ARG A 109 2.31 2.19 -3.72
N MET A 110 3.30 1.61 -4.39
CA MET A 110 3.64 1.95 -5.78
C MET A 110 2.73 1.20 -6.76
N ASP A 111 2.31 1.90 -7.80
CA ASP A 111 1.58 1.36 -8.95
C ASP A 111 2.44 1.34 -10.22
N ILE A 112 1.85 0.90 -11.34
CA ILE A 112 2.54 0.81 -12.64
C ILE A 112 2.93 2.20 -13.19
N PHE A 113 2.11 3.21 -12.96
CA PHE A 113 2.37 4.58 -13.44
C PHE A 113 3.58 5.19 -12.73
N THR A 114 3.66 4.99 -11.43
CA THR A 114 4.83 5.38 -10.62
C THR A 114 6.09 4.65 -11.07
N ALA A 115 5.98 3.33 -11.33
CA ALA A 115 7.10 2.53 -11.81
C ALA A 115 7.60 3.02 -13.18
N ALA A 116 6.68 3.34 -14.09
CA ALA A 116 6.99 3.88 -15.42
C ALA A 116 7.66 5.25 -15.32
N MET A 117 7.11 6.18 -14.54
CA MET A 117 7.67 7.53 -14.33
C MET A 117 9.09 7.47 -13.74
N LEU A 118 9.36 6.53 -12.83
CA LEU A 118 10.68 6.34 -12.23
C LEU A 118 11.66 5.61 -13.15
N GLY A 119 11.20 5.02 -14.26
CA GLY A 119 12.02 4.26 -15.20
C GLY A 119 12.33 2.83 -14.72
N TYR A 120 11.47 2.22 -13.90
CA TYR A 120 11.62 0.84 -13.43
C TYR A 120 11.15 -0.15 -14.52
N THR A 121 11.88 -0.16 -15.64
CA THR A 121 11.51 -0.88 -16.85
C THR A 121 11.22 -2.35 -16.62
N ASP A 122 12.09 -3.05 -15.87
CA ASP A 122 11.91 -4.49 -15.60
C ASP A 122 10.62 -4.77 -14.82
N LEU A 123 10.25 -3.90 -13.90
CA LEU A 123 8.99 -4.02 -13.17
C LEU A 123 7.79 -3.81 -14.08
N VAL A 124 7.79 -2.76 -14.89
CA VAL A 124 6.72 -2.45 -15.85
C VAL A 124 6.55 -3.61 -16.85
N VAL A 125 7.65 -4.08 -17.45
CA VAL A 125 7.63 -5.23 -18.38
C VAL A 125 7.06 -6.47 -17.71
N SER A 126 7.52 -6.78 -16.48
CA SER A 126 7.02 -7.95 -15.74
C SER A 126 5.51 -7.86 -15.44
N MET A 127 5.01 -6.69 -15.07
CA MET A 127 3.59 -6.46 -14.81
C MET A 127 2.76 -6.61 -16.09
N CYS A 128 3.16 -5.97 -17.20
CA CYS A 128 2.44 -6.02 -18.48
C CYS A 128 2.51 -7.40 -19.14
N THR A 129 3.60 -8.16 -18.95
CA THR A 129 3.70 -9.54 -19.44
C THR A 129 2.70 -10.47 -18.76
N ARG A 130 2.42 -10.24 -17.48
CA ARG A 130 1.45 -11.03 -16.70
C ARG A 130 0.01 -10.57 -16.91
N HIS A 131 -0.18 -9.28 -17.12
CA HIS A 131 -1.48 -8.61 -17.21
C HIS A 131 -1.41 -7.57 -18.35
N SER A 132 -1.65 -8.01 -19.58
CA SER A 132 -1.56 -7.17 -20.78
C SER A 132 -2.51 -5.97 -20.76
N GLU A 133 -3.62 -6.08 -20.02
CA GLU A 133 -4.61 -5.02 -19.87
C GLU A 133 -4.02 -3.76 -19.21
N LEU A 134 -2.92 -3.91 -18.44
CA LEU A 134 -2.23 -2.79 -17.82
C LEU A 134 -1.62 -1.81 -18.84
N LEU A 135 -1.35 -2.26 -20.05
CA LEU A 135 -0.87 -1.37 -21.14
C LEU A 135 -1.88 -0.28 -21.50
N ASN A 136 -3.17 -0.53 -21.27
CA ASN A 136 -4.26 0.39 -21.56
C ASN A 136 -4.96 0.90 -20.29
N SER A 137 -4.40 0.62 -19.13
CA SER A 137 -4.98 1.10 -17.87
C SER A 137 -4.84 2.61 -17.74
N LYS A 138 -5.74 3.21 -16.97
CA LYS A 138 -5.74 4.63 -16.70
C LYS A 138 -5.44 4.87 -15.22
N GLY A 139 -4.55 5.81 -14.97
CA GLY A 139 -4.26 6.35 -13.66
C GLY A 139 -5.25 7.46 -13.26
N PRO A 140 -4.94 8.19 -12.19
CA PRO A 140 -5.71 9.36 -11.80
C PRO A 140 -5.92 10.33 -12.96
N HIS A 141 -7.08 10.98 -13.01
CA HIS A 141 -7.50 11.91 -14.06
C HIS A 141 -7.54 11.28 -15.48
N GLY A 142 -7.60 9.94 -15.55
CA GLY A 142 -7.62 9.21 -16.82
C GLY A 142 -6.31 9.26 -17.62
N ILE A 143 -5.21 9.63 -16.97
CA ILE A 143 -3.87 9.69 -17.58
C ILE A 143 -3.35 8.26 -17.79
N THR A 144 -2.76 7.99 -18.98
CA THR A 144 -2.18 6.70 -19.36
C THR A 144 -0.66 6.71 -19.24
#